data_44b66f6902392eb8982821bc30e0ddef
#
_entry.id   44b66f6902392eb8982821bc30e0ddef
#
_cell.length_a   1.000
_cell.length_b   1.000
_cell.length_c   1.000
_cell.angle_alpha   90.00
_cell.angle_beta   90.00
_cell.angle_gamma   90.00
#
_symmetry.space_group_name_H-M   'P 1'
#
loop_
_entity.id
_entity.type
_entity.pdbx_description
1 polymer ?
#
loop_
_entity_poly.entity_id
_entity_poly.type
_entity_poly.pdbx_seq_one_letter_code
_entity_poly.pdbx_strand_id
1 'polypeptide(L)'
;MKRNIAVILAGGVGSRLGMSTPKQFFKVAGKMVVEHTVDVFERNSRIDEIAIVSNPMLIADFENIVLRNKWRKVKKILKGGKERYDSSLSAIQAYADEDVNLIFHDAVRPLLSQR
;
A
#
# COMPACT_ATOMS: atom_id res chain seq x y z
N MET A 1 2.15 -12.92 -20.80
CA MET A 1 3.04 -12.74 -19.65
C MET A 1 2.24 -12.25 -18.44
N LYS A 2 2.60 -12.73 -17.27
CA LYS A 2 1.93 -12.28 -16.07
C LYS A 2 2.36 -10.87 -15.70
N ARG A 3 1.39 -10.08 -15.26
CA ARG A 3 1.71 -8.75 -14.71
C ARG A 3 2.15 -8.91 -13.26
N ASN A 4 3.06 -8.06 -12.83
CA ASN A 4 3.52 -8.03 -11.45
C ASN A 4 2.78 -6.91 -10.71
N ILE A 5 2.04 -7.30 -9.70
CA ILE A 5 1.24 -6.36 -8.90
C ILE A 5 1.88 -6.23 -7.53
N ALA A 6 2.29 -5.03 -7.18
CA ALA A 6 2.77 -4.76 -5.83
C ALA A 6 1.56 -4.45 -4.95
N VAL A 7 1.38 -5.24 -3.91
CA VAL A 7 0.28 -5.05 -2.96
C VAL A 7 0.85 -4.42 -1.70
N ILE A 8 0.52 -3.16 -1.48
CA ILE A 8 1.00 -2.41 -0.32
C ILE A 8 0.00 -2.57 0.81
N LEU A 9 0.41 -3.25 1.86
CA LEU A 9 -0.47 -3.52 3.00
C LEU A 9 -0.39 -2.34 3.98
N ALA A 10 -1.43 -1.54 3.99
CA ALA A 10 -1.52 -0.34 4.81
C ALA A 10 -2.75 -0.38 5.72
N GLY A 11 -3.18 -1.59 6.08
CA GLY A 11 -4.38 -1.75 6.89
C GLY A 11 -4.18 -1.47 8.37
N GLY A 12 -2.94 -1.52 8.84
CA GLY A 12 -2.66 -1.28 10.25
C GLY A 12 -2.80 0.19 10.61
N VAL A 13 -3.14 0.44 11.85
CA VAL A 13 -3.24 1.80 12.35
C VAL A 13 -2.32 1.96 13.55
N GLY A 14 -1.87 3.17 13.76
CA GLY A 14 -1.00 3.48 14.88
C GLY A 14 -1.73 3.63 16.20
N SER A 15 -3.04 3.48 16.20
CA SER A 15 -3.84 3.74 17.41
C SER A 15 -3.46 2.89 18.60
N ARG A 16 -3.03 1.67 18.37
CA ARG A 16 -2.62 0.80 19.48
C ARG A 16 -1.33 1.29 20.15
N LEU A 17 -0.67 2.26 19.57
CA LEU A 17 0.49 2.89 20.18
C LEU A 17 0.11 4.20 20.86
N GLY A 18 -1.18 4.47 20.97
CA GLY A 18 -1.66 5.71 21.57
C GLY A 18 -1.57 6.91 20.66
N MET A 19 -1.33 6.69 19.40
CA MET A 19 -1.21 7.78 18.43
C MET A 19 -2.48 7.97 17.66
N SER A 20 -2.82 9.23 17.36
CA SER A 20 -3.99 9.54 16.56
C SER A 20 -3.73 9.39 15.06
N THR A 21 -2.46 9.46 14.65
CA THR A 21 -2.08 9.36 13.25
C THR A 21 -1.42 8.02 12.98
N PRO A 22 -1.92 7.26 11.98
CA PRO A 22 -1.27 6.01 11.61
C PRO A 22 0.18 6.22 11.20
N LYS A 23 1.04 5.25 11.53
CA LYS A 23 2.47 5.34 11.25
C LYS A 23 2.79 5.61 9.78
N GLN A 24 2.02 5.04 8.87
CA GLN A 24 2.29 5.21 7.44
C GLN A 24 2.14 6.65 6.98
N PHE A 25 1.45 7.49 7.74
CA PHE A 25 1.27 8.90 7.43
C PHE A 25 2.30 9.80 8.08
N PHE A 26 3.17 9.25 8.92
CA PHE A 26 4.26 10.04 9.49
C PHE A 26 5.21 10.44 8.36
N LYS A 27 5.75 11.63 8.45
CA LYS A 27 6.65 12.15 7.43
C LYS A 27 8.10 11.88 7.78
N VAL A 28 8.85 11.47 6.78
CA VAL A 28 10.30 11.27 6.85
C VAL A 28 10.87 11.96 5.62
N ALA A 29 11.81 12.87 5.83
CA ALA A 29 12.44 13.61 4.73
C ALA A 29 11.39 14.32 3.85
N GLY A 30 10.38 14.90 4.49
CA GLY A 30 9.37 15.69 3.80
C GLY A 30 8.23 14.92 3.16
N LYS A 31 8.27 13.59 3.22
CA LYS A 31 7.21 12.75 2.66
C LYS A 31 6.72 11.76 3.69
N MET A 32 5.46 11.37 3.57
CA MET A 32 4.91 10.32 4.42
C MET A 32 5.62 9.00 4.13
N VAL A 33 5.70 8.14 5.16
CA VAL A 33 6.31 6.82 5.00
C VAL A 33 5.69 6.05 3.85
N VAL A 34 4.35 6.07 3.75
CA VAL A 34 3.66 5.38 2.66
C VAL A 34 4.03 5.94 1.29
N GLU A 35 4.29 7.24 1.22
CA GLU A 35 4.70 7.84 -0.05
C GLU A 35 6.06 7.32 -0.50
N HIS A 36 6.99 7.15 0.44
CA HIS A 36 8.29 6.57 0.13
C HIS A 36 8.15 5.14 -0.39
N THR A 37 7.27 4.37 0.27
CA THR A 37 7.04 2.98 -0.10
C THR A 37 6.50 2.87 -1.52
N VAL A 38 5.45 3.62 -1.81
CA VAL A 38 4.80 3.53 -3.12
C VAL A 38 5.73 4.04 -4.21
N ASP A 39 6.51 5.09 -3.93
CA ASP A 39 7.47 5.61 -4.89
C ASP A 39 8.46 4.56 -5.36
N VAL A 40 8.92 3.70 -4.45
CA VAL A 40 9.85 2.63 -4.80
C VAL A 40 9.24 1.73 -5.88
N PHE A 41 7.98 1.36 -5.70
CA PHE A 41 7.31 0.46 -6.65
C PHE A 41 6.87 1.20 -7.91
N GLU A 42 6.48 2.46 -7.77
CA GLU A 42 6.07 3.26 -8.92
C GLU A 42 7.22 3.41 -9.93
N ARG A 43 8.45 3.51 -9.43
CA ARG A 43 9.63 3.67 -10.26
C ARG A 43 10.22 2.35 -10.74
N ASN A 44 9.75 1.25 -10.21
CA ASN A 44 10.31 -0.07 -10.54
C ASN A 44 9.71 -0.56 -11.85
N SER A 45 10.55 -0.72 -12.87
CA SER A 45 10.09 -1.14 -14.20
C SER A 45 9.50 -2.55 -14.23
N ARG A 46 9.77 -3.35 -13.21
CA ARG A 46 9.24 -4.72 -13.14
C ARG A 46 7.85 -4.77 -12.54
N ILE A 47 7.39 -3.67 -11.93
CA ILE A 47 6.06 -3.60 -11.35
C ILE A 47 5.13 -2.97 -12.36
N ASP A 48 4.06 -3.67 -12.69
CA ASP A 48 3.09 -3.21 -13.67
C ASP A 48 1.93 -2.44 -13.05
N GLU A 49 1.60 -2.79 -11.81
CA GLU A 49 0.44 -2.20 -11.16
C GLU A 49 0.66 -2.22 -9.65
N ILE A 50 0.03 -1.29 -8.96
CA ILE A 50 0.11 -1.20 -7.49
C ILE A 50 -1.31 -1.22 -6.95
N ALA A 51 -1.55 -2.02 -5.93
CA ALA A 51 -2.79 -2.02 -5.17
C ALA A 51 -2.46 -1.66 -3.73
N ILE A 52 -3.23 -0.74 -3.17
CA ILE A 52 -3.07 -0.37 -1.76
C ILE A 52 -4.23 -0.97 -0.99
N VAL A 53 -3.93 -1.73 0.06
CA VAL A 53 -4.97 -2.30 0.93
C VAL A 53 -4.97 -1.50 2.21
N SER A 54 -6.05 -0.79 2.48
CA SER A 54 -6.13 0.18 3.54
C SER A 54 -7.24 -0.15 4.53
N ASN A 55 -7.07 0.32 5.75
CA ASN A 55 -8.17 0.41 6.68
C ASN A 55 -9.30 1.19 5.99
N PRO A 56 -10.55 0.70 6.04
CA PRO A 56 -11.65 1.38 5.34
C PRO A 56 -11.81 2.85 5.71
N MET A 57 -11.43 3.24 6.91
CA MET A 57 -11.56 4.63 7.34
C MET A 57 -10.53 5.54 6.69
N LEU A 58 -9.50 4.98 6.08
CA LEU A 58 -8.39 5.75 5.51
C LEU A 58 -8.39 5.75 3.98
N ILE A 59 -9.36 5.11 3.35
CA ILE A 59 -9.38 5.00 1.89
C ILE A 59 -9.40 6.37 1.22
N ALA A 60 -10.22 7.29 1.73
CA ALA A 60 -10.28 8.64 1.16
C ALA A 60 -8.94 9.35 1.29
N ASP A 61 -8.23 9.14 2.39
CA ASP A 61 -6.90 9.72 2.57
C ASP A 61 -5.92 9.19 1.53
N PHE A 62 -5.96 7.89 1.27
CA PHE A 62 -5.08 7.30 0.26
C PHE A 62 -5.44 7.77 -1.14
N GLU A 63 -6.73 7.94 -1.43
CA GLU A 63 -7.13 8.48 -2.73
C GLU A 63 -6.53 9.87 -2.95
N ASN A 64 -6.55 10.71 -1.93
CA ASN A 64 -5.97 12.04 -2.02
C ASN A 64 -4.45 11.99 -2.19
N ILE A 65 -3.80 11.07 -1.49
CA ILE A 65 -2.35 10.90 -1.59
C ILE A 65 -1.97 10.47 -3.01
N VAL A 66 -2.72 9.55 -3.59
CA VAL A 66 -2.48 9.09 -4.95
C VAL A 66 -2.61 10.24 -5.94
N LEU A 67 -3.66 11.04 -5.80
CA LEU A 67 -3.88 12.18 -6.69
C LEU A 67 -2.76 13.21 -6.56
N ARG A 68 -2.33 13.48 -5.33
CA ARG A 68 -1.28 14.46 -5.09
C ARG A 68 0.05 14.05 -5.72
N ASN A 69 0.36 12.76 -5.67
CA ASN A 69 1.61 12.23 -6.20
C ASN A 69 1.53 11.88 -7.68
N LYS A 70 0.34 11.87 -8.25
CA LYS A 70 0.12 11.54 -9.65
C LYS A 70 0.69 10.18 -10.03
N TRP A 71 0.59 9.23 -9.13
CA TRP A 71 1.06 7.86 -9.38
C TRP A 71 0.19 7.22 -10.46
N ARG A 72 0.84 6.63 -11.44
CA ARG A 72 0.15 6.00 -12.57
C ARG A 72 -0.16 4.53 -12.35
N LYS A 73 0.65 3.86 -11.55
CA LYS A 73 0.52 2.41 -11.36
C LYS A 73 -0.50 2.03 -10.30
N VAL A 74 -0.88 2.96 -9.43
CA VAL A 74 -1.86 2.68 -8.38
C VAL A 74 -3.25 2.62 -9.02
N LYS A 75 -3.74 1.40 -9.23
CA LYS A 75 -5.02 1.17 -9.90
C LYS A 75 -6.14 0.81 -8.95
N LYS A 76 -5.82 0.28 -7.78
CA LYS A 76 -6.83 -0.16 -6.83
C LYS A 76 -6.47 0.28 -5.44
N ILE A 77 -7.48 0.72 -4.69
CA ILE A 77 -7.36 0.93 -3.25
C ILE A 77 -8.44 0.06 -2.63
N LEU A 78 -8.01 -0.97 -1.91
CA LEU A 78 -8.89 -2.02 -1.42
C LEU A 78 -9.10 -1.89 0.08
N LYS A 79 -10.22 -2.40 0.56
CA LYS A 79 -10.51 -2.43 1.99
C LYS A 79 -9.79 -3.59 2.64
N GLY A 80 -9.01 -3.31 3.67
CA GLY A 80 -8.39 -4.34 4.48
C GLY A 80 -9.29 -4.75 5.63
N GLY A 81 -8.91 -5.83 6.29
CA GLY A 81 -9.60 -6.29 7.48
C GLY A 81 -8.83 -5.93 8.73
N LYS A 82 -9.20 -6.57 9.84
CA LYS A 82 -8.56 -6.31 11.14
C LYS A 82 -7.13 -6.84 11.20
N GLU A 83 -6.91 -7.98 10.57
CA GLU A 83 -5.61 -8.65 10.60
C GLU A 83 -4.93 -8.55 9.27
N ARG A 84 -3.60 -8.72 9.28
CA ARG A 84 -2.83 -8.72 8.05
C ARG A 84 -3.33 -9.80 7.09
N TYR A 85 -3.75 -10.95 7.64
CA TYR A 85 -4.31 -12.03 6.85
C TYR A 85 -5.54 -11.56 6.06
N ASP A 86 -6.44 -10.82 6.72
CA ASP A 86 -7.65 -10.33 6.08
C ASP A 86 -7.32 -9.36 4.95
N SER A 87 -6.31 -8.53 5.16
CA SER A 87 -5.88 -7.56 4.14
C SER A 87 -5.26 -8.28 2.95
N SER A 88 -4.44 -9.30 3.21
CA SER A 88 -3.85 -10.08 2.12
C SER A 88 -4.93 -10.79 1.32
N LEU A 89 -5.92 -11.35 2.00
CA LEU A 89 -7.01 -12.06 1.36
C LEU A 89 -7.83 -11.11 0.47
N SER A 90 -8.02 -9.88 0.91
CA SER A 90 -8.73 -8.88 0.12
C SER A 90 -8.06 -8.69 -1.24
N ALA A 91 -6.72 -8.60 -1.25
CA ALA A 91 -5.98 -8.45 -2.50
C ALA A 91 -6.07 -9.70 -3.35
N ILE A 92 -5.95 -10.87 -2.73
CA ILE A 92 -6.04 -12.13 -3.46
C ILE A 92 -7.39 -12.25 -4.16
N GLN A 93 -8.45 -11.88 -3.46
CA GLN A 93 -9.79 -11.93 -4.02
C GLN A 93 -9.99 -10.91 -5.14
N ALA A 94 -9.40 -9.74 -5.00
CA ALA A 94 -9.53 -8.68 -6.00
C ALA A 94 -8.91 -9.06 -7.34
N TYR A 95 -7.91 -9.94 -7.32
CA TYR A 95 -7.21 -10.38 -8.52
C TYR A 95 -7.48 -11.85 -8.85
N ALA A 96 -8.52 -12.44 -8.27
CA ALA A 96 -8.78 -13.87 -8.41
C ALA A 96 -8.99 -14.32 -9.85
N ASP A 97 -9.54 -13.45 -10.69
CA ASP A 97 -9.83 -13.79 -12.08
C ASP A 97 -8.71 -13.39 -13.03
N GLU A 98 -7.60 -12.91 -12.51
CA GLU A 98 -6.50 -12.44 -13.33
C GLU A 98 -5.26 -13.30 -13.12
N ASP A 99 -4.51 -13.48 -14.18
CA ASP A 99 -3.26 -14.25 -14.12
C ASP A 99 -2.13 -13.27 -13.82
N VAL A 100 -1.88 -13.03 -12.54
CA VAL A 100 -0.90 -12.04 -12.08
C VAL A 100 -0.05 -12.60 -10.96
N ASN A 101 1.10 -11.98 -10.76
CA ASN A 101 1.94 -12.22 -9.60
C ASN A 101 1.63 -11.13 -8.57
N LEU A 102 1.33 -11.52 -7.35
CA LEU A 102 1.09 -10.58 -6.26
C LEU A 102 2.32 -10.53 -5.36
N ILE A 103 2.86 -9.35 -5.18
CA ILE A 103 4.04 -9.14 -4.34
C ILE A 103 3.61 -8.28 -3.16
N PHE A 104 3.59 -8.86 -1.97
CA PHE A 104 3.10 -8.19 -0.78
C PHE A 104 4.21 -7.41 -0.08
N HIS A 105 3.89 -6.22 0.37
CA HIS A 105 4.84 -5.38 1.07
C HIS A 105 4.12 -4.50 2.08
N ASP A 106 4.65 -4.39 3.28
CA ASP A 106 4.06 -3.52 4.29
C ASP A 106 4.39 -2.06 4.01
N ALA A 107 3.42 -1.19 4.26
CA ALA A 107 3.54 0.22 3.93
C ALA A 107 4.69 0.92 4.67
N VAL A 108 5.07 0.43 5.83
CA VAL A 108 6.10 1.09 6.65
C VAL A 108 7.46 0.41 6.60
N ARG A 109 7.60 -0.66 5.82
CA ARG A 109 8.82 -1.46 5.84
C ARG A 109 10.00 -0.97 5.04
N PRO A 110 9.82 -0.29 3.91
CA PRO A 110 10.97 -0.01 3.03
C PRO A 110 12.09 0.74 3.69
N LEU A 111 11.78 1.64 4.60
CA LEU A 111 12.82 2.41 5.29
C LEU A 111 13.62 1.56 6.26
N LEU A 112 13.03 0.47 6.73
CA LEU A 112 13.67 -0.43 7.67
C LEU A 112 14.41 -1.56 6.97
N SER A 113 14.05 -1.87 5.75
CA SER A 113 14.60 -3.00 5.03
C SER A 113 15.75 -2.63 4.11
N GLN A 114 16.26 -1.44 4.24
CA GLN A 114 17.35 -0.91 3.43
C GLN A 114 18.71 -1.39 3.93
N ARG A 115 18.84 -2.60 4.31
CA ARG A 115 20.09 -3.07 4.87
C ARG A 115 20.57 -4.31 4.19
#